data_678b2bf5acae7df930e6d071e2661919
#
_entry.id   678b2bf5acae7df930e6d071e2661919
#
_cell.length_a   1.000
_cell.length_b   1.000
_cell.length_c   1.000
_cell.angle_alpha   90.00
_cell.angle_beta   90.00
_cell.angle_gamma   90.00
#
_symmetry.space_group_name_H-M   'P 1'
#
loop_
_entity.id
_entity.type
_entity.pdbx_description
1 polymer ?
#
loop_
_entity_poly.entity_id
_entity_poly.type
_entity_poly.pdbx_seq_one_letter_code
_entity_poly.pdbx_strand_id
1 'polypeptide(L)'
;MAITIDDIKKLKDLTGVGLTDAKQALVEAEGDFDKALEAMRKKGLTKAEKRGERETRSGIISSYIHDGRIGTLVELNCETDFVAKTDEFKDLAYEIALQVAAMNPVYANVSDIPS
;
A
#
# COMPACT_ATOMS: atom_id res chain seq x y z
N MET A 1 17.91 -24.39 2.08
CA MET A 1 18.09 -23.50 3.22
C MET A 1 16.93 -23.62 4.19
N ALA A 2 17.23 -23.53 5.47
CA ALA A 2 16.17 -23.62 6.48
C ALA A 2 15.38 -22.33 6.54
N ILE A 3 14.06 -22.45 6.57
CA ILE A 3 13.15 -21.32 6.75
C ILE A 3 13.02 -21.05 8.25
N THR A 4 13.36 -19.85 8.68
CA THR A 4 13.30 -19.49 10.09
C THR A 4 12.01 -18.72 10.40
N ILE A 5 11.62 -18.75 11.69
CA ILE A 5 10.45 -17.99 12.15
C ILE A 5 10.71 -16.48 11.95
N ASP A 6 11.95 -16.04 12.11
CA ASP A 6 12.33 -14.64 11.91
C ASP A 6 12.12 -14.20 10.46
N ASP A 7 12.47 -15.05 9.50
CA ASP A 7 12.23 -14.78 8.08
C ASP A 7 10.72 -14.65 7.78
N ILE A 8 9.93 -15.56 8.36
CA ILE A 8 8.46 -15.52 8.19
C ILE A 8 7.88 -14.23 8.75
N LYS A 9 8.30 -13.84 9.94
CA LYS A 9 7.85 -12.60 10.59
C LYS A 9 8.26 -11.37 9.78
N LYS A 10 9.50 -11.35 9.32
CA LYS A 10 10.02 -10.24 8.52
C LYS A 10 9.24 -10.09 7.21
N LEU A 11 8.96 -11.20 6.52
CA LEU A 11 8.18 -11.18 5.29
C LEU A 11 6.74 -10.71 5.55
N LYS A 12 6.13 -11.18 6.64
CA LYS A 12 4.81 -10.73 7.07
C LYS A 12 4.77 -9.21 7.30
N ASP A 13 5.75 -8.69 8.04
CA ASP A 13 5.80 -7.27 8.38
C ASP A 13 6.00 -6.39 7.13
N LEU A 14 6.81 -6.85 6.18
CA LEU A 14 7.06 -6.11 4.93
C LEU A 14 5.89 -6.16 3.95
N THR A 15 5.11 -7.22 3.94
CA THR A 15 4.06 -7.44 2.95
C THR A 15 2.64 -7.28 3.50
N GLY A 16 2.49 -7.31 4.82
CA GLY A 16 1.17 -7.24 5.45
C GLY A 16 0.32 -8.50 5.34
N VAL A 17 0.87 -9.60 4.80
CA VAL A 17 0.15 -10.87 4.67
C VAL A 17 0.17 -11.66 5.98
N GLY A 18 -0.69 -12.68 6.08
CA GLY A 18 -0.72 -13.56 7.26
C GLY A 18 0.51 -14.45 7.35
N LEU A 19 0.74 -15.02 8.54
CA LEU A 19 1.89 -15.90 8.78
C LEU A 19 1.91 -17.11 7.87
N THR A 20 0.74 -17.70 7.61
CA THR A 20 0.61 -18.88 6.75
C THR A 20 1.03 -18.56 5.31
N ASP A 21 0.58 -17.42 4.78
CA ASP A 21 0.91 -17.00 3.43
C ASP A 21 2.41 -16.67 3.31
N ALA A 22 2.97 -16.01 4.32
CA ALA A 22 4.41 -15.71 4.34
C ALA A 22 5.25 -16.99 4.37
N LYS A 23 4.86 -17.97 5.19
CA LYS A 23 5.54 -19.26 5.26
C LYS A 23 5.47 -19.98 3.91
N GLN A 24 4.29 -20.02 3.30
CA GLN A 24 4.11 -20.69 2.01
C GLN A 24 4.96 -20.04 0.92
N ALA A 25 5.02 -18.72 0.89
CA ALA A 25 5.84 -17.98 -0.07
C ALA A 25 7.33 -18.35 0.08
N LEU A 26 7.82 -18.47 1.31
CA LEU A 26 9.20 -18.87 1.56
C LEU A 26 9.45 -20.33 1.17
N VAL A 27 8.48 -21.21 1.40
CA VAL A 27 8.59 -22.63 0.97
C VAL A 27 8.67 -22.70 -0.56
N GLU A 28 7.81 -22.01 -1.26
CA GLU A 28 7.80 -21.99 -2.72
C GLU A 28 9.08 -21.37 -3.31
N ALA A 29 9.67 -20.41 -2.61
CA ALA A 29 10.93 -19.78 -3.01
C ALA A 29 12.16 -20.52 -2.50
N GLU A 30 11.98 -21.74 -1.93
CA GLU A 30 13.06 -22.58 -1.41
C GLU A 30 13.93 -21.88 -0.36
N GLY A 31 13.32 -21.02 0.45
CA GLY A 31 14.01 -20.28 1.51
C GLY A 31 14.67 -18.98 1.04
N ASP A 32 14.57 -18.63 -0.23
CA ASP A 32 15.12 -17.38 -0.75
C ASP A 32 14.15 -16.23 -0.41
N PHE A 33 14.55 -15.38 0.53
CA PHE A 33 13.72 -14.28 1.03
C PHE A 33 13.37 -13.28 -0.09
N ASP A 34 14.33 -12.91 -0.91
CA ASP A 34 14.12 -11.93 -1.97
C ASP A 34 13.13 -12.42 -3.03
N LYS A 35 13.23 -13.70 -3.40
CA LYS A 35 12.27 -14.31 -4.33
C LYS A 35 10.86 -14.37 -3.73
N ALA A 36 10.76 -14.71 -2.45
CA ALA A 36 9.48 -14.74 -1.75
C ALA A 36 8.85 -13.35 -1.70
N LEU A 37 9.62 -12.34 -1.40
CA LEU A 37 9.17 -10.95 -1.35
C LEU A 37 8.66 -10.49 -2.72
N GLU A 38 9.41 -10.78 -3.78
CA GLU A 38 9.01 -10.42 -5.15
C GLU A 38 7.71 -11.14 -5.56
N ALA A 39 7.60 -12.42 -5.28
CA ALA A 39 6.39 -13.20 -5.57
C ALA A 39 5.18 -12.64 -4.83
N MET A 40 5.33 -12.22 -3.57
CA MET A 40 4.26 -11.63 -2.78
C MET A 40 3.84 -10.27 -3.33
N ARG A 41 4.79 -9.46 -3.78
CA ARG A 41 4.48 -8.17 -4.40
C ARG A 41 3.68 -8.34 -5.70
N LYS A 42 4.08 -9.27 -6.56
CA LYS A 42 3.36 -9.59 -7.79
C LYS A 42 1.93 -10.04 -7.52
N LYS A 43 1.76 -10.89 -6.53
CA LYS A 43 0.45 -11.39 -6.12
C LYS A 43 -0.44 -10.28 -5.59
N GLY A 44 0.12 -9.35 -4.82
CA GLY A 44 -0.58 -8.17 -4.32
C GLY A 44 -1.05 -7.26 -5.44
N LEU A 45 -0.20 -7.01 -6.44
CA LEU A 45 -0.56 -6.22 -7.62
C LEU A 45 -1.70 -6.87 -8.41
N THR A 46 -1.66 -8.19 -8.59
CA THR A 46 -2.72 -8.93 -9.29
C THR A 46 -4.05 -8.79 -8.55
N LYS A 47 -4.04 -8.89 -7.22
CA LYS A 47 -5.25 -8.69 -6.42
C LYS A 47 -5.78 -7.27 -6.55
N ALA A 48 -4.91 -6.27 -6.55
CA ALA A 48 -5.29 -4.88 -6.70
C ALA A 48 -5.96 -4.63 -8.06
N GLU A 49 -5.41 -5.20 -9.13
CA GLU A 49 -6.00 -5.11 -10.47
C GLU A 49 -7.42 -5.70 -10.51
N LYS A 50 -7.59 -6.86 -9.91
CA LYS A 50 -8.91 -7.53 -9.85
C LYS A 50 -9.95 -6.72 -9.09
N ARG A 51 -9.53 -5.89 -8.15
CA ARG A 51 -10.40 -5.05 -7.35
C ARG A 51 -10.60 -3.65 -7.92
N GLY A 52 -9.92 -3.33 -9.02
CA GLY A 52 -9.92 -1.99 -9.60
C GLY A 52 -11.28 -1.45 -10.01
N GLU A 53 -12.25 -2.34 -10.27
CA GLU A 53 -13.60 -1.95 -10.65
C GLU A 53 -14.56 -1.79 -9.47
N ARG A 54 -14.13 -2.11 -8.26
CA ARG A 54 -14.99 -1.97 -7.07
C ARG A 54 -15.17 -0.49 -6.72
N GLU A 55 -16.40 -0.14 -6.33
CA GLU A 55 -16.69 1.21 -5.91
C GLU A 55 -15.99 1.55 -4.60
N THR A 56 -15.48 2.77 -4.51
CA THR A 56 -14.83 3.29 -3.31
C THR A 56 -15.57 4.55 -2.88
N ARG A 57 -16.66 4.37 -2.12
CA ARG A 57 -17.51 5.46 -1.65
C ARG A 57 -17.11 6.00 -0.29
N SER A 58 -16.40 5.20 0.48
CA SER A 58 -15.88 5.61 1.79
C SER A 58 -14.49 6.21 1.61
N GLY A 59 -14.00 6.85 2.64
CA GLY A 59 -12.67 7.42 2.59
C GLY A 59 -12.47 8.51 3.62
N ILE A 60 -11.35 9.18 3.51
CA ILE A 60 -11.01 10.30 4.37
C ILE A 60 -10.36 11.41 3.56
N ILE A 61 -10.43 12.61 4.11
CA ILE A 61 -9.68 13.76 3.58
C ILE A 61 -8.54 14.01 4.56
N SER A 62 -7.31 14.06 4.04
CA SER A 62 -6.12 14.39 4.81
C SER A 62 -5.50 15.67 4.29
N SER A 63 -4.87 16.42 5.18
CA SER A 63 -4.21 17.66 4.82
C SER A 63 -2.77 17.66 5.32
N TYR A 64 -1.93 18.42 4.63
CA TYR A 64 -0.57 18.68 5.06
C TYR A 64 -0.25 20.14 4.80
N ILE A 65 0.32 20.79 5.80
CA ILE A 65 0.74 22.18 5.70
C ILE A 65 2.23 22.23 5.98
N HIS A 66 3.00 22.74 5.02
CA HIS A 66 4.44 22.86 5.14
C HIS A 66 4.82 24.31 5.40
N ASP A 67 5.39 24.54 6.57
CA ASP A 67 5.98 25.83 6.94
C ASP A 67 5.00 27.01 6.83
N GLY A 68 3.71 26.75 6.94
CA GLY A 68 2.66 27.77 6.81
C GLY A 68 2.49 28.34 5.41
N ARG A 69 3.18 27.79 4.40
CA ARG A 69 3.20 28.33 3.04
C ARG A 69 2.61 27.42 1.97
N ILE A 70 2.77 26.11 2.11
CA ILE A 70 2.27 25.14 1.16
C ILE A 70 1.25 24.29 1.88
N GLY A 71 0.06 24.17 1.31
CA GLY A 71 -0.99 23.34 1.84
C GLY A 71 -1.50 22.36 0.80
N THR A 72 -1.80 21.15 1.22
CA THR A 72 -2.39 20.13 0.36
C THR A 72 -3.62 19.52 1.03
N LEU A 73 -4.58 19.15 0.20
CA LEU A 73 -5.75 18.38 0.59
C LEU A 73 -5.82 17.17 -0.32
N VAL A 74 -5.95 15.99 0.28
CA VAL A 74 -6.04 14.73 -0.44
C VAL A 74 -7.29 13.99 0.03
N GLU A 75 -8.10 13.56 -0.92
CA GLU A 75 -9.19 12.63 -0.65
C GLU A 75 -8.72 11.24 -1.06
N LEU A 76 -8.65 10.35 -0.08
CA LEU A 76 -8.28 8.95 -0.32
C LEU A 76 -9.49 8.08 -0.03
N ASN A 77 -9.95 7.37 -1.04
CA ASN A 77 -11.15 6.55 -0.96
C ASN A 77 -10.84 5.08 -0.79
N CYS A 78 -11.77 4.37 -0.18
CA CYS A 78 -11.68 2.92 0.03
C CYS A 78 -13.05 2.28 -0.07
N GLU A 79 -13.09 0.96 -0.09
CA GLU A 79 -14.34 0.21 -0.28
C GLU A 79 -15.29 0.33 0.92
N THR A 80 -14.74 0.39 2.15
CA THR A 80 -15.56 0.37 3.35
C THR A 80 -15.15 1.43 4.36
N ASP A 81 -16.11 1.83 5.16
CA ASP A 81 -15.90 2.78 6.26
C ASP A 81 -14.99 2.22 7.35
N PHE A 82 -15.00 0.90 7.53
CA PHE A 82 -14.11 0.23 8.49
C PHE A 82 -12.64 0.44 8.14
N VAL A 83 -12.29 0.33 6.87
CA VAL A 83 -10.92 0.57 6.41
C VAL A 83 -10.54 2.03 6.62
N ALA A 84 -11.45 2.95 6.31
CA ALA A 84 -11.20 4.40 6.44
C ALA A 84 -10.89 4.83 7.88
N LYS A 85 -11.35 4.07 8.86
CA LYS A 85 -11.13 4.38 10.29
C LYS A 85 -9.84 3.80 10.85
N THR A 86 -9.13 2.97 10.09
CA THR A 86 -7.88 2.37 10.56
C THR A 86 -6.75 3.41 10.58
N ASP A 87 -5.81 3.24 11.51
CA ASP A 87 -4.65 4.11 11.61
C ASP A 87 -3.75 3.98 10.39
N GLU A 88 -3.61 2.77 9.85
CA GLU A 88 -2.82 2.53 8.64
C GLU A 88 -3.36 3.30 7.43
N PHE A 89 -4.67 3.36 7.28
CA PHE A 89 -5.28 4.11 6.18
C PHE A 89 -5.09 5.61 6.35
N LYS A 90 -5.25 6.11 7.58
CA LYS A 90 -5.02 7.53 7.90
C LYS A 90 -3.57 7.93 7.68
N ASP A 91 -2.64 7.08 8.07
CA ASP A 91 -1.21 7.31 7.87
C ASP A 91 -0.88 7.35 6.38
N LEU A 92 -1.45 6.44 5.59
CA LEU A 92 -1.26 6.45 4.14
C LEU A 92 -1.77 7.75 3.52
N ALA A 93 -2.97 8.19 3.90
CA ALA A 93 -3.54 9.44 3.38
C ALA A 93 -2.66 10.65 3.73
N TYR A 94 -2.14 10.68 4.95
CA TYR A 94 -1.22 11.75 5.38
C TYR A 94 0.08 11.73 4.59
N GLU A 95 0.67 10.56 4.38
CA GLU A 95 1.90 10.43 3.58
C GLU A 95 1.68 10.85 2.13
N ILE A 96 0.53 10.54 1.56
CA ILE A 96 0.18 10.99 0.21
C ILE A 96 0.08 12.53 0.17
N ALA A 97 -0.57 13.13 1.17
CA ALA A 97 -0.69 14.58 1.25
C ALA A 97 0.69 15.26 1.35
N LEU A 98 1.59 14.69 2.15
CA LEU A 98 2.97 15.14 2.28
C LEU A 98 3.72 15.02 0.96
N GLN A 99 3.55 13.91 0.26
CA GLN A 99 4.20 13.66 -1.02
C GLN A 99 3.70 14.63 -2.10
N VAL A 100 2.41 14.95 -2.10
CA VAL A 100 1.84 15.94 -3.02
C VAL A 100 2.48 17.33 -2.78
N ALA A 101 2.67 17.70 -1.52
CA ALA A 101 3.33 18.96 -1.17
C ALA A 101 4.78 18.99 -1.63
N ALA A 102 5.49 17.85 -1.50
CA ALA A 102 6.91 17.76 -1.82
C ALA A 102 7.17 17.69 -3.33
N MET A 103 6.33 16.97 -4.07
CA MET A 103 6.59 16.64 -5.49
C MET A 103 5.74 17.45 -6.47
N ASN A 104 4.71 18.13 -5.99
CA ASN A 104 3.80 18.93 -6.82
C ASN A 104 3.33 18.18 -8.10
N PRO A 105 2.67 17.02 -7.94
CA PRO A 105 2.25 16.24 -9.10
C PRO A 105 1.17 16.98 -9.93
N VAL A 106 1.21 16.74 -11.23
CA VAL A 106 0.26 17.38 -12.16
C VAL A 106 -1.00 16.54 -12.34
N TYR A 107 -0.88 15.21 -12.19
CA TYR A 107 -1.99 14.29 -12.44
C TYR A 107 -2.26 13.42 -11.21
N ALA A 108 -3.54 13.19 -10.93
CA ALA A 108 -3.98 12.30 -9.85
C ALA A 108 -4.03 10.82 -10.29
N ASN A 109 -4.36 10.58 -11.54
CA ASN A 109 -4.53 9.23 -12.09
C ASN A 109 -3.63 9.02 -13.30
N VAL A 110 -3.18 7.78 -13.47
CA VAL A 110 -2.36 7.41 -14.63
C VAL A 110 -3.11 7.64 -15.95
N SER A 111 -4.43 7.41 -15.96
CA SER A 111 -5.27 7.63 -17.13
C SER A 111 -5.32 9.08 -17.61
N ASP A 112 -5.00 10.04 -16.75
CA ASP A 112 -4.99 11.47 -17.09
C ASP A 112 -3.69 11.92 -17.75
N ILE A 113 -2.66 11.08 -17.72
CA ILE A 113 -1.35 11.40 -18.30
C ILE A 113 -1.43 11.27 -19.83
N PRO A 114 -1.06 12.33 -20.59
CA PRO A 114 -1.06 12.26 -22.05
C PRO A 114 -0.08 11.20 -22.56
N SER A 115 -0.47 10.50 -23.61
CA SER A 115 0.39 9.47 -24.24
C SER A 115 1.52 10.11 -25.04
#